data_878bdb523606f56466324f7fbfed27a2
#
_entry.id   878bdb523606f56466324f7fbfed27a2
#
_cell.length_a   1.000
_cell.length_b   1.000
_cell.length_c   1.000
_cell.angle_alpha   90.00
_cell.angle_beta   90.00
_cell.angle_gamma   90.00
#
_symmetry.space_group_name_H-M   'P 1'
#
loop_
_entity.id
_entity.type
_entity.pdbx_description
1 polymer ?
#
loop_
_entity_poly.entity_id
_entity_poly.type
_entity_poly.pdbx_seq_one_letter_code
_entity_poly.pdbx_strand_id
1 'polypeptide(L)'
;MCLFMGKYYDSEQKEAELFLEEFREHNPDKKMCWLWREKRQSVFICFYDVKAKKNFIQYLKQSVVPAFSMRIHDHGAFAGKECQGLGELAEIENALTEACGWHLILGNRVLIKCKKIAQLRTNRFTYPADLENQARSAVIHLDYPAFTRCFQQFMEAGLREVHSPQEIREVCIRFAYAVINTAKECGTLRDEDLLVQKILDRKSVV
;
A
#
# COMPACT_ATOMS: atom_id res chain seq x y z
N MET A 1 15.11 -18.06 -8.90
CA MET A 1 13.64 -17.90 -8.76
C MET A 1 13.33 -16.44 -8.50
N CYS A 2 12.19 -15.95 -8.93
CA CYS A 2 11.72 -14.61 -8.61
C CYS A 2 10.35 -14.74 -7.97
N LEU A 3 10.18 -14.11 -6.82
CA LEU A 3 8.91 -14.05 -6.11
C LEU A 3 8.34 -12.63 -6.23
N PHE A 4 7.06 -12.55 -6.55
CA PHE A 4 6.31 -11.31 -6.65
C PHE A 4 5.10 -11.39 -5.72
N MET A 5 4.79 -10.31 -5.05
CA MET A 5 3.69 -10.23 -4.09
C MET A 5 2.86 -8.99 -4.36
N GLY A 6 1.54 -9.18 -4.43
CA GLY A 6 0.54 -8.11 -4.35
C GLY A 6 -0.24 -8.24 -3.05
N LYS A 7 -0.63 -7.13 -2.45
CA LYS A 7 -1.50 -7.08 -1.28
C LYS A 7 -2.91 -6.64 -1.64
N TYR A 8 -3.89 -7.01 -0.82
CA TYR A 8 -5.28 -6.58 -0.90
C TYR A 8 -5.86 -6.43 0.51
N TYR A 9 -7.00 -5.78 0.66
CA TYR A 9 -7.75 -5.71 1.92
C TYR A 9 -8.85 -6.78 1.97
N ASP A 10 -9.38 -7.10 3.15
CA ASP A 10 -10.47 -8.08 3.31
C ASP A 10 -11.68 -7.76 2.43
N SER A 11 -12.00 -6.47 2.26
CA SER A 11 -13.07 -6.02 1.36
C SER A 11 -12.83 -6.35 -0.12
N GLU A 12 -11.59 -6.64 -0.51
CA GLU A 12 -11.15 -6.91 -1.89
C GLU A 12 -10.81 -8.39 -2.12
N GLN A 13 -11.02 -9.25 -1.11
CA GLN A 13 -10.67 -10.67 -1.17
C GLN A 13 -11.25 -11.37 -2.39
N LYS A 14 -12.54 -11.18 -2.65
CA LYS A 14 -13.23 -11.80 -3.80
C LYS A 14 -12.63 -11.37 -5.14
N GLU A 15 -12.25 -10.11 -5.25
CA GLU A 15 -11.59 -9.59 -6.46
C GLU A 15 -10.18 -10.16 -6.64
N ALA A 16 -9.46 -10.39 -5.53
CA ALA A 16 -8.15 -11.03 -5.57
C ALA A 16 -8.25 -12.51 -6.00
N GLU A 17 -9.27 -13.23 -5.54
CA GLU A 17 -9.57 -14.60 -5.96
C GLU A 17 -9.87 -14.66 -7.47
N LEU A 18 -10.79 -13.84 -7.94
CA LEU A 18 -11.16 -13.78 -9.36
C LEU A 18 -9.96 -13.42 -10.24
N PHE A 19 -9.12 -12.49 -9.78
CA PHE A 19 -7.89 -12.16 -10.49
C PHE A 19 -6.97 -13.38 -10.64
N LEU A 20 -6.81 -14.18 -9.58
CA LEU A 20 -5.96 -15.37 -9.62
C LEU A 20 -6.52 -16.46 -10.54
N GLU A 21 -7.82 -16.67 -10.53
CA GLU A 21 -8.47 -17.64 -11.42
C GLU A 21 -8.26 -17.26 -12.88
N GLU A 22 -8.54 -16.03 -13.26
CA GLU A 22 -8.31 -15.53 -14.62
C GLU A 22 -6.81 -15.58 -15.00
N PHE A 23 -5.94 -15.20 -14.07
CA PHE A 23 -4.50 -15.27 -14.30
C PHE A 23 -4.04 -16.70 -14.57
N ARG A 24 -4.62 -17.68 -13.88
CA ARG A 24 -4.38 -19.09 -14.09
C ARG A 24 -4.82 -19.56 -15.46
N GLU A 25 -6.04 -19.24 -15.86
CA GLU A 25 -6.61 -19.64 -17.15
C GLU A 25 -5.78 -19.10 -18.32
N HIS A 26 -5.30 -17.87 -18.21
CA HIS A 26 -4.49 -17.23 -19.25
C HIS A 26 -3.02 -17.66 -19.28
N ASN A 27 -2.57 -18.46 -18.30
CA ASN A 27 -1.16 -18.84 -18.17
C ASN A 27 -0.96 -20.34 -17.85
N PRO A 28 -1.58 -21.29 -18.58
CA PRO A 28 -1.55 -22.71 -18.23
C PRO A 28 -0.14 -23.32 -18.32
N ASP A 29 0.70 -22.86 -19.25
CA ASP A 29 2.01 -23.47 -19.57
C ASP A 29 3.22 -22.72 -19.02
N LYS A 30 3.02 -21.66 -18.23
CA LYS A 30 4.15 -20.90 -17.71
C LYS A 30 4.73 -21.58 -16.48
N LYS A 31 6.07 -21.65 -16.43
CA LYS A 31 6.84 -22.18 -15.29
C LYS A 31 6.70 -21.25 -14.08
N MET A 32 5.50 -21.18 -13.55
CA MET A 32 5.15 -20.37 -12.40
C MET A 32 4.17 -21.12 -11.50
N CYS A 33 4.22 -20.81 -10.23
CA CYS A 33 3.17 -21.13 -9.30
C CYS A 33 2.67 -19.85 -8.65
N TRP A 34 1.46 -19.89 -8.16
CA TRP A 34 0.90 -18.82 -7.35
C TRP A 34 0.43 -19.41 -6.03
N LEU A 35 0.41 -18.56 -5.04
CA LEU A 35 -0.08 -18.88 -3.72
C LEU A 35 -0.93 -17.73 -3.23
N TRP A 36 -2.10 -18.06 -2.71
CA TRP A 36 -2.95 -17.12 -2.04
C TRP A 36 -2.85 -17.33 -0.53
N ARG A 37 -2.65 -16.25 0.22
CA ARG A 37 -2.60 -16.29 1.67
C ARG A 37 -3.67 -15.38 2.25
N GLU A 38 -4.82 -15.96 2.54
CA GLU A 38 -5.98 -15.28 3.12
C GLU A 38 -5.61 -14.51 4.39
N LYS A 39 -5.03 -15.19 5.38
CA LYS A 39 -4.64 -14.57 6.67
C LYS A 39 -3.66 -13.39 6.54
N ARG A 40 -2.95 -13.25 5.44
CA ARG A 40 -1.99 -12.17 5.17
C ARG A 40 -2.42 -11.26 4.04
N GLN A 41 -3.61 -11.46 3.51
CA GLN A 41 -4.16 -10.64 2.45
C GLN A 41 -3.16 -10.43 1.30
N SER A 42 -2.57 -11.52 0.84
CA SER A 42 -1.48 -11.47 -0.12
C SER A 42 -1.61 -12.51 -1.21
N VAL A 43 -1.35 -12.06 -2.43
CA VAL A 43 -1.23 -12.88 -3.64
C VAL A 43 0.23 -13.00 -4.00
N PHE A 44 0.72 -14.23 -4.18
CA PHE A 44 2.10 -14.49 -4.59
C PHE A 44 2.14 -15.11 -5.98
N ILE A 45 3.09 -14.65 -6.79
CA ILE A 45 3.45 -15.25 -8.06
C ILE A 45 4.93 -15.62 -7.99
N CYS A 46 5.22 -16.91 -8.08
CA CYS A 46 6.58 -17.44 -8.11
C CYS A 46 6.94 -17.83 -9.53
N PHE A 47 8.03 -17.27 -10.04
CA PHE A 47 8.55 -17.57 -11.39
C PHE A 47 9.96 -18.15 -11.31
N TYR A 48 10.19 -19.32 -11.89
CA TYR A 48 11.46 -20.05 -11.76
C TYR A 48 12.21 -20.28 -13.06
N ASP A 49 11.72 -19.85 -14.22
CA ASP A 49 12.50 -19.89 -15.44
C ASP A 49 13.42 -18.67 -15.56
N VAL A 50 14.69 -18.85 -15.23
CA VAL A 50 15.70 -17.78 -15.24
C VAL A 50 15.93 -17.22 -16.65
N LYS A 51 15.81 -18.05 -17.69
CA LYS A 51 16.05 -17.65 -19.10
C LYS A 51 14.96 -16.72 -19.60
N ALA A 52 13.72 -16.96 -19.22
CA ALA A 52 12.56 -16.15 -19.62
C ALA A 52 12.29 -14.96 -18.68
N LYS A 53 13.12 -14.70 -17.68
CA LYS A 53 12.92 -13.69 -16.64
C LYS A 53 12.63 -12.29 -17.19
N LYS A 54 13.37 -11.82 -18.22
CA LYS A 54 13.14 -10.47 -18.78
C LYS A 54 11.74 -10.34 -19.38
N ASN A 55 11.33 -11.31 -20.17
CA ASN A 55 10.03 -11.35 -20.80
C ASN A 55 8.90 -11.46 -19.77
N PHE A 56 9.13 -12.23 -18.71
CA PHE A 56 8.17 -12.35 -17.61
C PHE A 56 8.01 -11.04 -16.84
N ILE A 57 9.09 -10.34 -16.51
CA ILE A 57 9.03 -9.03 -15.85
C ILE A 57 8.31 -8.00 -16.73
N GLN A 58 8.52 -8.04 -18.04
CA GLN A 58 7.80 -7.17 -18.96
C GLN A 58 6.31 -7.49 -19.00
N TYR A 59 5.95 -8.77 -19.05
CA TYR A 59 4.57 -9.24 -18.98
C TYR A 59 3.89 -8.81 -17.66
N LEU A 60 4.58 -8.98 -16.52
CA LEU A 60 4.07 -8.51 -15.23
C LEU A 60 3.73 -7.02 -15.28
N LYS A 61 4.63 -6.19 -15.80
CA LYS A 61 4.44 -4.75 -15.85
C LYS A 61 3.33 -4.30 -16.79
N GLN A 62 3.21 -4.96 -17.95
CA GLN A 62 2.30 -4.53 -19.01
C GLN A 62 0.89 -5.10 -18.88
N SER A 63 0.76 -6.27 -18.24
CA SER A 63 -0.50 -6.99 -18.18
C SER A 63 -0.95 -7.29 -16.75
N VAL A 64 -0.11 -7.93 -15.94
CA VAL A 64 -0.50 -8.46 -14.63
C VAL A 64 -0.73 -7.36 -13.62
N VAL A 65 0.24 -6.43 -13.48
CA VAL A 65 0.14 -5.33 -12.52
C VAL A 65 -1.02 -4.38 -12.86
N PRO A 66 -1.24 -3.96 -14.11
CA PRO A 66 -2.43 -3.19 -14.47
C PRO A 66 -3.73 -3.92 -14.19
N ALA A 67 -3.85 -5.21 -14.55
CA ALA A 67 -5.06 -6.00 -14.31
C ALA A 67 -5.36 -6.13 -12.81
N PHE A 68 -4.35 -6.38 -12.00
CA PHE A 68 -4.48 -6.42 -10.54
C PHE A 68 -4.92 -5.06 -9.98
N SER A 69 -4.29 -3.97 -10.41
CA SER A 69 -4.61 -2.61 -9.95
C SER A 69 -6.01 -2.12 -10.36
N MET A 70 -6.60 -2.70 -11.38
CA MET A 70 -8.00 -2.40 -11.76
C MET A 70 -9.01 -3.00 -10.79
N ARG A 71 -8.63 -4.09 -10.11
CA ARG A 71 -9.48 -4.82 -9.15
C ARG A 71 -9.18 -4.42 -7.72
N ILE A 72 -7.90 -4.24 -7.41
CA ILE A 72 -7.39 -3.92 -6.07
C ILE A 72 -7.01 -2.44 -6.06
N HIS A 73 -7.91 -1.61 -5.54
CA HIS A 73 -7.77 -0.16 -5.63
C HIS A 73 -6.75 0.41 -4.63
N ASP A 74 -6.73 -0.15 -3.42
CA ASP A 74 -5.94 0.40 -2.32
C ASP A 74 -4.46 -0.02 -2.35
N HIS A 75 -4.14 -1.18 -2.95
CA HIS A 75 -2.78 -1.74 -2.98
C HIS A 75 -2.36 -2.21 -4.38
N GLY A 76 -2.82 -1.57 -5.43
CA GLY A 76 -2.62 -1.97 -6.82
C GLY A 76 -1.17 -2.04 -7.31
N ALA A 77 -0.21 -2.42 -6.46
CA ALA A 77 1.18 -2.59 -6.78
C ALA A 77 1.67 -4.00 -6.46
N PHE A 78 2.69 -4.47 -7.19
CA PHE A 78 3.42 -5.69 -6.86
C PHE A 78 4.83 -5.37 -6.40
N ALA A 79 5.29 -6.04 -5.35
CA ALA A 79 6.69 -6.08 -4.97
C ALA A 79 7.37 -7.33 -5.55
N GLY A 80 8.66 -7.21 -5.93
CA GLY A 80 9.41 -8.33 -6.49
C GLY A 80 10.82 -8.46 -5.92
N LYS A 81 11.20 -9.69 -5.58
CA LYS A 81 12.54 -10.06 -5.09
C LYS A 81 13.03 -11.35 -5.74
N GLU A 82 14.32 -11.41 -6.03
CA GLU A 82 15.00 -12.65 -6.44
C GLU A 82 15.37 -13.47 -5.21
N CYS A 83 15.24 -14.80 -5.33
CA CYS A 83 15.59 -15.75 -4.29
C CYS A 83 16.32 -16.96 -4.87
N GLN A 84 17.16 -17.61 -4.08
CA GLN A 84 17.93 -18.77 -4.50
C GLN A 84 17.18 -20.08 -4.23
N GLY A 85 16.32 -20.11 -3.20
CA GLY A 85 15.58 -21.31 -2.84
C GLY A 85 14.33 -21.05 -2.01
N LEU A 86 13.57 -22.11 -1.77
CA LEU A 86 12.34 -22.06 -0.98
C LEU A 86 12.59 -21.80 0.54
N GLY A 87 13.79 -22.12 1.02
CA GLY A 87 14.16 -21.90 2.43
C GLY A 87 14.20 -20.41 2.83
N GLU A 88 14.34 -19.49 1.86
CA GLU A 88 14.37 -18.06 2.09
C GLU A 88 12.98 -17.39 2.09
N LEU A 89 11.90 -18.18 1.90
CA LEU A 89 10.56 -17.63 1.65
C LEU A 89 10.06 -16.73 2.79
N ALA A 90 10.32 -17.07 4.05
CA ALA A 90 9.85 -16.29 5.18
C ALA A 90 10.51 -14.89 5.25
N GLU A 91 11.84 -14.84 5.02
CA GLU A 91 12.59 -13.58 4.99
C GLU A 91 12.19 -12.73 3.78
N ILE A 92 11.97 -13.38 2.65
CA ILE A 92 11.55 -12.73 1.41
C ILE A 92 10.14 -12.15 1.55
N GLU A 93 9.23 -12.87 2.21
CA GLU A 93 7.87 -12.39 2.47
C GLU A 93 7.87 -11.09 3.27
N ASN A 94 8.67 -11.00 4.33
CA ASN A 94 8.80 -9.77 5.12
C ASN A 94 9.34 -8.62 4.27
N ALA A 95 10.40 -8.86 3.48
CA ALA A 95 10.95 -7.86 2.58
C ALA A 95 9.96 -7.41 1.48
N LEU A 96 9.13 -8.33 0.98
CA LEU A 96 8.10 -8.01 0.00
C LEU A 96 6.95 -7.23 0.64
N THR A 97 6.57 -7.57 1.87
CA THR A 97 5.55 -6.86 2.65
C THR A 97 5.95 -5.40 2.88
N GLU A 98 7.18 -5.18 3.31
CA GLU A 98 7.75 -3.85 3.46
C GLU A 98 7.79 -3.10 2.12
N ALA A 99 8.26 -3.79 1.07
CA ALA A 99 8.32 -3.20 -0.26
C ALA A 99 6.95 -2.83 -0.82
N CYS A 100 5.91 -3.62 -0.58
CA CYS A 100 4.55 -3.28 -0.98
C CYS A 100 4.08 -1.95 -0.37
N GLY A 101 4.49 -1.62 0.85
CA GLY A 101 4.17 -0.34 1.48
C GLY A 101 4.62 0.89 0.68
N TRP A 102 5.64 0.74 -0.16
CA TRP A 102 6.14 1.83 -1.01
C TRP A 102 5.16 2.28 -2.10
N HIS A 103 4.04 1.57 -2.31
CA HIS A 103 2.98 2.03 -3.21
C HIS A 103 2.41 3.40 -2.79
N LEU A 104 2.42 3.72 -1.49
CA LEU A 104 2.00 5.03 -0.97
C LEU A 104 2.79 6.19 -1.59
N ILE A 105 4.05 5.95 -1.96
CA ILE A 105 4.98 6.95 -2.50
C ILE A 105 5.12 6.80 -4.02
N LEU A 106 5.25 5.55 -4.48
CA LEU A 106 5.49 5.23 -5.89
C LEU A 106 4.20 5.15 -6.72
N GLY A 107 3.05 5.17 -6.06
CA GLY A 107 1.74 5.03 -6.67
C GLY A 107 1.34 3.58 -6.94
N ASN A 108 0.11 3.42 -7.39
CA ASN A 108 -0.45 2.14 -7.85
C ASN A 108 0.02 1.81 -9.28
N ARG A 109 -0.25 0.60 -9.76
CA ARG A 109 0.14 0.09 -11.10
C ARG A 109 1.64 -0.01 -11.33
N VAL A 110 2.41 -0.16 -10.26
CA VAL A 110 3.87 -0.25 -10.32
C VAL A 110 4.37 -1.63 -9.90
N LEU A 111 5.46 -2.07 -10.51
CA LEU A 111 6.25 -3.20 -10.04
C LEU A 111 7.44 -2.69 -9.24
N ILE A 112 7.35 -2.83 -7.93
CA ILE A 112 8.33 -2.37 -6.96
C ILE A 112 9.43 -3.42 -6.82
N LYS A 113 10.68 -3.05 -7.03
CA LYS A 113 11.83 -3.94 -6.87
C LYS A 113 12.49 -3.69 -5.52
N CYS A 114 12.51 -4.68 -4.63
CA CYS A 114 13.16 -4.56 -3.31
C CYS A 114 14.59 -4.02 -3.39
N LYS A 115 15.37 -4.47 -4.40
CA LYS A 115 16.73 -3.97 -4.61
C LYS A 115 16.80 -2.45 -4.89
N LYS A 116 15.78 -1.88 -5.55
CA LYS A 116 15.73 -0.43 -5.80
C LYS A 116 15.40 0.34 -4.55
N ILE A 117 14.47 -0.17 -3.72
CA ILE A 117 14.09 0.46 -2.46
C ILE A 117 15.30 0.56 -1.53
N ALA A 118 16.10 -0.51 -1.39
CA ALA A 118 17.31 -0.51 -0.56
C ALA A 118 18.34 0.56 -0.97
N GLN A 119 18.22 1.13 -2.16
CA GLN A 119 19.10 2.19 -2.68
C GLN A 119 18.51 3.60 -2.52
N LEU A 120 17.23 3.70 -2.14
CA LEU A 120 16.59 5.00 -1.93
C LEU A 120 17.12 5.62 -0.64
N ARG A 121 17.53 6.89 -0.72
CA ARG A 121 17.78 7.70 0.45
C ARG A 121 16.47 8.31 0.89
N THR A 122 16.07 8.05 2.12
CA THR A 122 14.88 8.64 2.71
C THR A 122 15.29 9.82 3.58
N ASN A 123 14.55 10.91 3.46
CA ASN A 123 14.67 12.06 4.33
C ASN A 123 13.69 11.91 5.51
N ARG A 124 14.06 12.42 6.67
CA ARG A 124 13.16 12.45 7.81
C ARG A 124 12.03 13.43 7.55
N PHE A 125 10.79 13.00 7.77
CA PHE A 125 9.63 13.86 7.62
C PHE A 125 9.54 14.85 8.80
N THR A 126 9.50 16.14 8.48
CA THR A 126 9.21 17.17 9.49
C THR A 126 7.70 17.37 9.56
N TYR A 127 7.09 17.00 10.68
CA TYR A 127 5.66 17.09 10.87
C TYR A 127 5.15 18.53 10.79
N PRO A 128 4.20 18.88 9.90
CA PRO A 128 3.71 20.23 9.72
C PRO A 128 2.65 20.57 10.77
N ALA A 129 3.08 20.89 11.99
CA ALA A 129 2.20 21.20 13.12
C ALA A 129 1.25 22.39 12.83
N ASP A 130 1.71 23.36 12.04
CA ASP A 130 0.88 24.52 11.66
C ASP A 130 -0.32 24.11 10.80
N LEU A 131 -0.15 23.17 9.88
CA LEU A 131 -1.25 22.62 9.08
C LEU A 131 -2.22 21.80 9.93
N GLU A 132 -1.73 21.05 10.92
CA GLU A 132 -2.59 20.37 11.89
C GLU A 132 -3.45 21.37 12.65
N ASN A 133 -2.87 22.45 13.17
CA ASN A 133 -3.59 23.47 13.92
C ASN A 133 -4.63 24.19 13.05
N GLN A 134 -4.30 24.49 11.80
CA GLN A 134 -5.24 25.09 10.84
C GLN A 134 -6.39 24.13 10.52
N ALA A 135 -6.10 22.83 10.32
CA ALA A 135 -7.13 21.83 10.08
C ALA A 135 -8.07 21.68 11.29
N ARG A 136 -7.54 21.66 12.52
CA ARG A 136 -8.33 21.63 13.75
C ARG A 136 -9.23 22.86 13.87
N SER A 137 -8.69 24.05 13.60
CA SER A 137 -9.48 25.29 13.59
C SER A 137 -10.60 25.24 12.55
N ALA A 138 -10.32 24.73 11.34
CA ALA A 138 -11.34 24.57 10.30
C ALA A 138 -12.46 23.60 10.72
N VAL A 139 -12.12 22.53 11.45
CA VAL A 139 -13.11 21.59 12.01
C VAL A 139 -13.99 22.27 13.07
N ILE A 140 -13.40 23.05 13.99
CA ILE A 140 -14.15 23.79 15.02
C ILE A 140 -15.16 24.77 14.39
N HIS A 141 -14.76 25.42 13.29
CA HIS A 141 -15.62 26.41 12.62
C HIS A 141 -16.49 25.80 11.50
N LEU A 142 -16.48 24.49 11.32
CA LEU A 142 -17.16 23.77 10.24
C LEU A 142 -16.82 24.30 8.84
N ASP A 143 -15.60 24.83 8.65
CA ASP A 143 -15.10 25.36 7.38
C ASP A 143 -14.50 24.22 6.53
N TYR A 144 -15.36 23.51 5.81
CA TYR A 144 -14.96 22.41 4.94
C TYR A 144 -13.95 22.80 3.83
N PRO A 145 -14.11 23.97 3.15
CA PRO A 145 -13.11 24.42 2.18
C PRO A 145 -11.73 24.66 2.80
N ALA A 146 -11.65 25.27 3.98
CA ALA A 146 -10.38 25.48 4.69
C ALA A 146 -9.75 24.14 5.09
N PHE A 147 -10.54 23.21 5.63
CA PHE A 147 -10.08 21.87 5.98
C PHE A 147 -9.49 21.15 4.75
N THR A 148 -10.20 21.17 3.62
CA THR A 148 -9.75 20.52 2.38
C THR A 148 -8.42 21.08 1.90
N ARG A 149 -8.23 22.39 1.93
CA ARG A 149 -6.95 23.03 1.59
C ARG A 149 -5.82 22.59 2.52
N CYS A 150 -6.05 22.59 3.84
CA CYS A 150 -5.06 22.15 4.82
C CYS A 150 -4.66 20.68 4.60
N PHE A 151 -5.63 19.82 4.34
CA PHE A 151 -5.39 18.41 4.06
C PHE A 151 -4.58 18.21 2.78
N GLN A 152 -4.91 18.92 1.70
CA GLN A 152 -4.15 18.86 0.45
C GLN A 152 -2.69 19.31 0.65
N GLN A 153 -2.47 20.43 1.33
CA GLN A 153 -1.13 20.93 1.65
C GLN A 153 -0.34 19.94 2.52
N PHE A 154 -1.00 19.28 3.47
CA PHE A 154 -0.42 18.25 4.30
C PHE A 154 0.04 17.05 3.45
N MET A 155 -0.81 16.57 2.55
CA MET A 155 -0.46 15.47 1.63
C MET A 155 0.68 15.86 0.68
N GLU A 156 0.65 17.07 0.12
CA GLU A 156 1.71 17.58 -0.74
C GLU A 156 3.05 17.70 0.00
N ALA A 157 3.05 18.13 1.24
CA ALA A 157 4.27 18.19 2.05
C ALA A 157 4.90 16.81 2.25
N GLY A 158 4.06 15.77 2.44
CA GLY A 158 4.51 14.39 2.55
C GLY A 158 5.06 13.78 1.25
N LEU A 159 4.66 14.31 0.08
CA LEU A 159 5.05 13.80 -1.23
C LEU A 159 6.23 14.55 -1.87
N ARG A 160 6.63 15.70 -1.33
CA ARG A 160 7.72 16.53 -1.90
C ARG A 160 9.08 15.86 -1.89
N GLU A 161 9.32 15.02 -0.90
CA GLU A 161 10.59 14.30 -0.71
C GLU A 161 10.34 12.81 -0.54
N VAL A 162 11.39 12.02 -0.68
CA VAL A 162 11.29 10.58 -0.46
C VAL A 162 11.41 10.29 1.04
N HIS A 163 10.29 9.91 1.65
CA HIS A 163 10.20 9.46 3.04
C HIS A 163 9.95 7.95 3.11
N SER A 164 10.15 7.34 4.26
CA SER A 164 9.79 5.93 4.43
C SER A 164 8.25 5.78 4.46
N PRO A 165 7.69 4.72 3.87
CA PRO A 165 6.24 4.46 3.92
C PRO A 165 5.70 4.40 5.35
N GLN A 166 6.48 3.83 6.28
CA GLN A 166 6.12 3.77 7.68
C GLN A 166 6.00 5.17 8.30
N GLU A 167 6.97 6.03 8.03
CA GLU A 167 6.97 7.41 8.54
C GLU A 167 5.77 8.21 8.01
N ILE A 168 5.47 8.10 6.70
CA ILE A 168 4.27 8.74 6.11
C ILE A 168 2.99 8.21 6.76
N ARG A 169 2.90 6.89 6.98
CA ARG A 169 1.74 6.30 7.64
C ARG A 169 1.56 6.82 9.07
N GLU A 170 2.63 6.85 9.86
CA GLU A 170 2.59 7.36 11.24
C GLU A 170 2.15 8.83 11.28
N VAL A 171 2.66 9.63 10.37
CA VAL A 171 2.32 11.05 10.24
C VAL A 171 0.85 11.24 9.83
N CYS A 172 0.35 10.48 8.86
CA CYS A 172 -1.05 10.50 8.45
C CYS A 172 -2.00 10.05 9.59
N ILE A 173 -1.61 9.03 10.33
CA ILE A 173 -2.37 8.55 11.49
C ILE A 173 -2.43 9.63 12.57
N ARG A 174 -1.31 10.27 12.89
CA ARG A 174 -1.26 11.37 13.86
C ARG A 174 -2.18 12.51 13.46
N PHE A 175 -2.11 12.97 12.21
CA PHE A 175 -2.98 14.03 11.68
C PHE A 175 -4.46 13.64 11.77
N ALA A 176 -4.82 12.44 11.34
CA ALA A 176 -6.19 11.92 11.41
C ALA A 176 -6.71 11.89 12.85
N TYR A 177 -5.91 11.45 13.81
CA TYR A 177 -6.30 11.45 15.22
C TYR A 177 -6.52 12.86 15.78
N ALA A 178 -5.66 13.80 15.44
CA ALA A 178 -5.81 15.19 15.87
C ALA A 178 -7.14 15.79 15.38
N VAL A 179 -7.49 15.53 14.10
CA VAL A 179 -8.75 15.99 13.50
C VAL A 179 -9.96 15.29 14.13
N ILE A 180 -9.92 13.97 14.29
CA ILE A 180 -11.00 13.18 14.88
C ILE A 180 -11.26 13.62 16.32
N ASN A 181 -10.21 13.77 17.13
CA ASN A 181 -10.37 14.21 18.53
C ASN A 181 -11.00 15.60 18.60
N THR A 182 -10.55 16.53 17.75
CA THR A 182 -11.17 17.87 17.69
C THR A 182 -12.66 17.80 17.31
N ALA A 183 -13.02 16.96 16.32
CA ALA A 183 -14.41 16.78 15.92
C ALA A 183 -15.28 16.17 17.04
N LYS A 184 -14.72 15.24 17.83
CA LYS A 184 -15.38 14.68 19.02
C LYS A 184 -15.59 15.74 20.11
N GLU A 185 -14.56 16.51 20.43
CA GLU A 185 -14.62 17.59 21.41
C GLU A 185 -15.68 18.65 21.04
N CYS A 186 -15.86 18.91 19.75
CA CYS A 186 -16.90 19.82 19.24
C CYS A 186 -18.29 19.18 19.14
N GLY A 187 -18.43 17.88 19.45
CA GLY A 187 -19.69 17.13 19.32
C GLY A 187 -20.17 16.89 17.89
N THR A 188 -19.31 17.12 16.90
CA THR A 188 -19.62 16.90 15.47
C THR A 188 -19.41 15.44 15.03
N LEU A 189 -18.73 14.65 15.84
CA LEU A 189 -18.48 13.23 15.60
C LEU A 189 -18.88 12.41 16.85
N ARG A 190 -19.65 11.36 16.67
CA ARG A 190 -20.01 10.44 17.77
C ARG A 190 -19.04 9.27 17.83
N ASP A 191 -18.84 8.69 19.03
CA ASP A 191 -17.89 7.58 19.24
C ASP A 191 -18.23 6.30 18.43
N GLU A 192 -19.47 6.17 17.97
CA GLU A 192 -19.97 5.06 17.19
C GLU A 192 -19.71 5.18 15.68
N ASP A 193 -19.13 6.28 15.22
CA ASP A 193 -18.94 6.50 13.80
C ASP A 193 -17.88 5.53 13.22
N LEU A 194 -18.34 4.71 12.27
CA LEU A 194 -17.58 3.67 11.55
C LEU A 194 -16.20 4.14 11.01
N LEU A 195 -16.00 5.45 10.87
CA LEU A 195 -14.75 6.02 10.35
C LEU A 195 -13.58 5.82 11.32
N VAL A 196 -13.85 5.93 12.63
CA VAL A 196 -12.83 5.74 13.68
C VAL A 196 -12.44 4.27 13.78
N GLN A 197 -13.42 3.37 13.70
CA GLN A 197 -13.15 1.93 13.68
C GLN A 197 -12.35 1.54 12.44
N LYS A 198 -12.70 2.02 11.25
CA LYS A 198 -11.94 1.74 10.01
C LYS A 198 -10.49 2.23 10.06
N ILE A 199 -10.20 3.34 10.74
CA ILE A 199 -8.82 3.82 10.92
C ILE A 199 -8.07 2.97 11.93
N LEU A 200 -8.75 2.50 12.99
CA LEU A 200 -8.18 1.64 14.01
C LEU A 200 -7.95 0.21 13.48
N ASP A 201 -8.88 -0.33 12.71
CA ASP A 201 -8.79 -1.66 12.10
C ASP A 201 -7.63 -1.71 11.09
N ARG A 202 -7.36 -0.61 10.38
CA ARG A 202 -6.17 -0.49 9.51
C ARG A 202 -4.83 -0.47 10.29
N LYS A 203 -4.84 -0.23 11.60
CA LYS A 203 -3.66 -0.39 12.47
C LYS A 203 -3.32 -1.85 12.79
N SER A 204 -4.32 -2.72 12.83
CA SER A 204 -4.13 -4.14 13.18
C SER A 204 -3.57 -5.00 12.04
N VAL A 205 -3.33 -4.41 10.86
CA VAL A 205 -2.78 -5.06 9.67
C VAL A 205 -1.29 -4.73 9.46
N VAL A 206 -0.59 -4.35 10.55
CA VAL A 206 0.88 -4.18 10.56
C VAL A 206 1.56 -5.42 11.09
#